data_93dc214b0969b883fcf41b4237062ca5
#
_entry.id   93dc214b0969b883fcf41b4237062ca5
#
_cell.length_a   1.000
_cell.length_b   1.000
_cell.length_c   1.000
_cell.angle_alpha   90.00
_cell.angle_beta   90.00
_cell.angle_gamma   90.00
#
_symmetry.space_group_name_H-M   'P 1'
#
loop_
_entity.id
_entity.type
_entity.pdbx_description
1 polymer ?
#
loop_
_entity_poly.entity_id
_entity_poly.type
_entity_poly.pdbx_seq_one_letter_code
_entity_poly.pdbx_strand_id
1 'polypeptide(L)'
;MSENDTFDNDAVDTQTSADERLARLEEEGDFAADYLEELMDIADLDGDIDIDVDGDRASVEIRGADELSALNEPKGELLDALQELTRLAVQTKTGVRSRLMLDIGGFRASHKSELEELAEKAVEQAKNGEVPVPLQPMNPFERKVVHDVAKRHGLHSESDGEGKTRHVVIYPQD
;
A
#
# COMPACT_ATOMS: atom_id res chain seq x y z
N MET A 1 20.47 -50.59 20.36
CA MET A 1 20.78 -49.86 19.11
C MET A 1 19.45 -49.32 18.63
N SER A 2 19.24 -48.10 18.98
CA SER A 2 18.01 -47.37 18.58
C SER A 2 18.47 -45.98 18.21
N GLU A 3 18.65 -45.71 16.96
CA GLU A 3 18.92 -44.38 16.40
C GLU A 3 17.67 -43.89 15.66
N ASN A 4 17.13 -42.84 16.22
CA ASN A 4 16.76 -41.64 15.54
C ASN A 4 15.61 -41.69 14.52
N ASP A 5 14.42 -41.36 15.01
CA ASP A 5 13.34 -40.78 14.22
C ASP A 5 12.79 -39.53 14.96
N THR A 6 13.55 -38.43 14.97
CA THR A 6 13.08 -37.18 15.61
C THR A 6 13.16 -35.96 14.68
N PHE A 7 13.32 -36.12 13.36
CA PHE A 7 13.54 -35.00 12.46
C PHE A 7 12.38 -34.66 11.49
N ASP A 8 11.27 -35.37 11.54
CA ASP A 8 10.19 -35.18 10.55
C ASP A 8 8.94 -34.46 11.11
N ASN A 9 8.86 -34.27 12.40
CA ASN A 9 7.64 -33.69 13.01
C ASN A 9 7.62 -32.15 13.02
N ASP A 10 8.77 -31.50 13.13
CA ASP A 10 8.85 -30.02 13.12
C ASP A 10 8.59 -29.42 11.74
N ALA A 11 8.96 -30.12 10.66
CA ALA A 11 8.70 -29.67 9.29
C ALA A 11 7.23 -29.79 8.90
N VAL A 12 6.54 -30.82 9.37
CA VAL A 12 5.10 -31.04 9.12
C VAL A 12 4.27 -30.01 9.89
N ASP A 13 4.60 -29.72 11.14
CA ASP A 13 3.88 -28.70 11.95
C ASP A 13 4.06 -27.28 11.39
N THR A 14 5.24 -26.97 10.86
CA THR A 14 5.52 -25.65 10.26
C THR A 14 4.77 -25.49 8.94
N GLN A 15 4.68 -26.52 8.15
CA GLN A 15 3.96 -26.53 6.87
C GLN A 15 2.44 -26.42 7.09
N THR A 16 1.89 -27.16 8.03
CA THR A 16 0.46 -27.10 8.37
C THR A 16 0.06 -25.71 8.86
N SER A 17 0.89 -25.06 9.68
CA SER A 17 0.64 -23.69 10.14
C SER A 17 0.74 -22.63 9.03
N ALA A 18 1.60 -22.86 8.02
CA ALA A 18 1.71 -21.99 6.85
C ALA A 18 0.50 -22.13 5.93
N ASP A 19 0.04 -23.36 5.69
CA ASP A 19 -1.14 -23.64 4.87
C ASP A 19 -2.42 -23.09 5.50
N GLU A 20 -2.59 -23.23 6.82
CA GLU A 20 -3.72 -22.65 7.55
C GLU A 20 -3.72 -21.13 7.52
N ARG A 21 -2.53 -20.52 7.54
CA ARG A 21 -2.38 -19.06 7.44
C ARG A 21 -2.73 -18.57 6.04
N LEU A 22 -2.27 -19.27 5.00
CA LEU A 22 -2.61 -18.98 3.63
C LEU A 22 -4.13 -19.07 3.41
N ALA A 23 -4.76 -20.16 3.85
CA ALA A 23 -6.21 -20.35 3.73
C ALA A 23 -7.01 -19.21 4.41
N ARG A 24 -6.55 -18.71 5.55
CA ARG A 24 -7.18 -17.55 6.22
C ARG A 24 -7.03 -16.26 5.42
N LEU A 25 -5.89 -16.04 4.78
CA LEU A 25 -5.67 -14.86 3.95
C LEU A 25 -6.50 -14.91 2.66
N GLU A 26 -6.64 -16.08 2.06
CA GLU A 26 -7.54 -16.33 0.92
C GLU A 26 -9.00 -16.05 1.31
N GLU A 27 -9.46 -16.55 2.48
CA GLU A 27 -10.81 -16.28 3.00
C GLU A 27 -11.03 -14.77 3.26
N GLU A 28 -10.04 -14.06 3.81
CA GLU A 28 -10.11 -12.59 3.95
C GLU A 28 -10.29 -11.91 2.58
N GLY A 29 -9.58 -12.37 1.56
CA GLY A 29 -9.70 -11.89 0.18
C GLY A 29 -11.10 -12.12 -0.39
N ASP A 30 -11.66 -13.29 -0.19
CA ASP A 30 -13.02 -13.65 -0.63
C ASP A 30 -14.09 -12.76 0.03
N PHE A 31 -14.03 -12.55 1.34
CA PHE A 31 -14.94 -11.63 2.02
C PHE A 31 -14.80 -10.18 1.56
N ALA A 32 -13.58 -9.75 1.27
CA ALA A 32 -13.32 -8.42 0.72
C ALA A 32 -13.93 -8.28 -0.69
N ALA A 33 -13.73 -9.28 -1.54
CA ALA A 33 -14.29 -9.29 -2.89
C ALA A 33 -15.83 -9.25 -2.87
N ASP A 34 -16.48 -10.09 -2.06
CA ASP A 34 -17.93 -10.08 -1.91
C ASP A 34 -18.47 -8.69 -1.50
N TYR A 35 -17.80 -8.05 -0.54
CA TYR A 35 -18.19 -6.72 -0.09
C TYR A 35 -18.02 -5.66 -1.19
N LEU A 36 -16.92 -5.70 -1.93
CA LEU A 36 -16.61 -4.74 -2.99
C LEU A 36 -17.51 -4.95 -4.20
N GLU A 37 -17.82 -6.20 -4.59
CA GLU A 37 -18.76 -6.52 -5.66
C GLU A 37 -20.15 -5.97 -5.34
N GLU A 38 -20.65 -6.21 -4.13
CA GLU A 38 -21.95 -5.68 -3.69
C GLU A 38 -21.96 -4.14 -3.70
N LEU A 39 -20.89 -3.51 -3.24
CA LEU A 39 -20.76 -2.04 -3.24
C LEU A 39 -20.73 -1.48 -4.65
N MET A 40 -19.99 -2.10 -5.58
CA MET A 40 -19.95 -1.67 -6.98
C MET A 40 -21.28 -1.86 -7.68
N ASP A 41 -21.98 -2.96 -7.44
CA ASP A 41 -23.32 -3.23 -7.96
C ASP A 41 -24.33 -2.16 -7.50
N ILE A 42 -24.31 -1.81 -6.21
CA ILE A 42 -25.19 -0.76 -5.65
C ILE A 42 -24.88 0.61 -6.25
N ALA A 43 -23.59 0.89 -6.50
CA ALA A 43 -23.15 2.17 -7.04
C ALA A 43 -23.22 2.25 -8.58
N ASP A 44 -23.64 1.18 -9.25
CA ASP A 44 -23.69 1.05 -10.72
C ASP A 44 -22.31 1.30 -11.37
N LEU A 45 -21.27 0.71 -10.75
CA LEU A 45 -19.89 0.80 -11.19
C LEU A 45 -19.43 -0.53 -11.81
N ASP A 46 -18.78 -0.46 -12.96
CA ASP A 46 -18.13 -1.60 -13.58
C ASP A 46 -16.73 -1.84 -13.00
N GLY A 47 -16.31 -3.10 -13.01
CA GLY A 47 -14.94 -3.50 -12.63
C GLY A 47 -14.87 -4.98 -12.32
N ASP A 48 -13.67 -5.51 -12.42
CA ASP A 48 -13.31 -6.89 -12.05
C ASP A 48 -12.47 -6.88 -10.78
N ILE A 49 -12.63 -7.89 -9.93
CA ILE A 49 -11.87 -8.00 -8.68
C ILE A 49 -10.89 -9.16 -8.78
N ASP A 50 -9.62 -8.88 -8.60
CA ASP A 50 -8.55 -9.85 -8.44
C ASP A 50 -8.15 -9.97 -6.98
N ILE A 51 -7.96 -11.23 -6.54
CA ILE A 51 -7.53 -11.57 -5.18
C ILE A 51 -6.18 -12.26 -5.26
N ASP A 52 -5.26 -11.87 -4.40
CA ASP A 52 -3.95 -12.47 -4.23
C ASP A 52 -3.52 -12.44 -2.77
N VAL A 53 -2.42 -13.10 -2.44
CA VAL A 53 -1.79 -13.04 -1.12
C VAL A 53 -0.38 -12.50 -1.28
N ASP A 54 -0.10 -11.38 -0.64
CA ASP A 54 1.22 -10.74 -0.62
C ASP A 54 1.85 -10.84 0.78
N GLY A 55 2.77 -11.77 0.92
CA GLY A 55 3.45 -12.03 2.19
C GLY A 55 2.49 -12.50 3.28
N ASP A 56 2.20 -11.62 4.24
CA ASP A 56 1.38 -11.90 5.41
C ASP A 56 0.00 -11.21 5.39
N ARG A 57 -0.48 -10.80 4.21
CA ARG A 57 -1.77 -10.13 4.05
C ARG A 57 -2.45 -10.48 2.74
N ALA A 58 -3.77 -10.41 2.74
CA ALA A 58 -4.57 -10.48 1.53
C ALA A 58 -4.37 -9.20 0.70
N SER A 59 -4.34 -9.34 -0.61
CA SER A 59 -4.24 -8.25 -1.58
C SER A 59 -5.42 -8.34 -2.53
N VAL A 60 -6.13 -7.24 -2.70
CA VAL A 60 -7.30 -7.16 -3.58
C VAL A 60 -7.13 -5.97 -4.51
N GLU A 61 -7.35 -6.17 -5.79
CA GLU A 61 -7.29 -5.13 -6.80
C GLU A 61 -8.61 -5.05 -7.58
N ILE A 62 -9.13 -3.85 -7.72
CA ILE A 62 -10.26 -3.55 -8.61
C ILE A 62 -9.69 -3.11 -9.95
N ARG A 63 -9.99 -3.85 -11.03
CA ARG A 63 -9.52 -3.58 -12.39
C ARG A 63 -10.66 -3.19 -13.32
N GLY A 64 -10.35 -2.47 -14.38
CA GLY A 64 -11.34 -2.07 -15.39
C GLY A 64 -12.40 -1.10 -14.89
N ALA A 65 -12.18 -0.48 -13.75
CA ALA A 65 -13.11 0.45 -13.11
C ALA A 65 -12.69 1.91 -13.39
N ASP A 66 -12.85 2.37 -14.62
CA ASP A 66 -12.39 3.69 -15.06
C ASP A 66 -13.05 4.84 -14.29
N GLU A 67 -14.35 4.73 -13.99
CA GLU A 67 -15.06 5.74 -13.21
C GLU A 67 -14.56 5.79 -11.76
N LEU A 68 -14.34 4.64 -11.15
CA LEU A 68 -13.79 4.55 -9.80
C LEU A 68 -12.36 5.08 -9.75
N SER A 69 -11.55 4.78 -10.76
CA SER A 69 -10.19 5.30 -10.89
C SER A 69 -10.18 6.82 -11.01
N ALA A 70 -11.07 7.40 -11.81
CA ALA A 70 -11.20 8.85 -11.93
C ALA A 70 -11.63 9.54 -10.62
N LEU A 71 -12.53 8.91 -9.86
CA LEU A 71 -12.95 9.41 -8.54
C LEU A 71 -11.83 9.32 -7.48
N ASN A 72 -10.86 8.42 -7.66
CA ASN A 72 -9.75 8.21 -6.74
C ASN A 72 -8.63 9.22 -6.89
N GLU A 73 -8.49 9.83 -8.05
CA GLU A 73 -7.41 10.79 -8.32
C GLU A 73 -7.67 12.17 -7.67
N PRO A 74 -6.60 12.92 -7.39
CA PRO A 74 -5.17 12.63 -7.65
C PRO A 74 -4.46 11.92 -6.49
N LYS A 75 -5.00 11.90 -5.29
CA LYS A 75 -4.28 11.50 -4.06
C LYS A 75 -4.64 10.13 -3.50
N GLY A 76 -5.62 9.45 -4.07
CA GLY A 76 -6.07 8.16 -3.59
C GLY A 76 -6.89 8.20 -2.29
N GLU A 77 -7.56 9.31 -1.99
CA GLU A 77 -8.37 9.44 -0.79
C GLU A 77 -9.55 8.47 -0.78
N LEU A 78 -10.17 8.24 -1.94
CA LEU A 78 -11.23 7.25 -2.09
C LEU A 78 -10.71 5.84 -1.84
N LEU A 79 -9.55 5.49 -2.39
CA LEU A 79 -8.91 4.19 -2.15
C LEU A 79 -8.64 3.96 -0.67
N ASP A 80 -8.11 4.94 0.04
CA ASP A 80 -7.84 4.85 1.47
C ASP A 80 -9.13 4.63 2.27
N ALA A 81 -10.20 5.34 1.93
CA ALA A 81 -11.50 5.18 2.56
C ALA A 81 -12.12 3.80 2.28
N LEU A 82 -12.09 3.34 1.03
CA LEU A 82 -12.58 2.02 0.65
C LEU A 82 -11.77 0.90 1.31
N GLN A 83 -10.46 1.05 1.41
CA GLN A 83 -9.63 0.07 2.11
C GLN A 83 -10.04 -0.08 3.58
N GLU A 84 -10.26 1.01 4.28
CA GLU A 84 -10.70 0.95 5.69
C GLU A 84 -12.09 0.33 5.82
N LEU A 85 -13.04 0.69 4.95
CA LEU A 85 -14.38 0.08 4.95
C LEU A 85 -14.32 -1.42 4.65
N THR A 86 -13.52 -1.83 3.68
CA THR A 86 -13.33 -3.24 3.32
C THR A 86 -12.71 -4.03 4.48
N ARG A 87 -11.70 -3.47 5.14
CA ARG A 87 -11.10 -4.08 6.34
C ARG A 87 -12.11 -4.26 7.47
N LEU A 88 -12.97 -3.29 7.69
CA LEU A 88 -14.05 -3.38 8.69
C LEU A 88 -15.09 -4.44 8.30
N ALA A 89 -15.45 -4.54 7.03
CA ALA A 89 -16.36 -5.58 6.54
C ALA A 89 -15.77 -6.99 6.76
N VAL A 90 -14.50 -7.20 6.42
CA VAL A 90 -13.78 -8.45 6.68
C VAL A 90 -13.72 -8.75 8.18
N GLN A 91 -13.37 -7.77 9.00
CA GLN A 91 -13.34 -7.94 10.46
C GLN A 91 -14.71 -8.35 11.04
N THR A 92 -15.80 -7.83 10.49
CA THR A 92 -17.15 -8.19 10.91
C THR A 92 -17.46 -9.67 10.63
N LYS A 93 -16.90 -10.22 9.55
CA LYS A 93 -17.07 -11.63 9.16
C LYS A 93 -16.14 -12.58 9.94
N THR A 94 -14.88 -12.19 10.09
CA THR A 94 -13.82 -13.04 10.66
C THR A 94 -13.65 -12.88 12.17
N GLY A 95 -14.10 -11.75 12.74
CA GLY A 95 -13.85 -11.37 14.12
C GLY A 95 -12.43 -10.89 14.41
N VAL A 96 -11.55 -10.83 13.40
CA VAL A 96 -10.13 -10.46 13.53
C VAL A 96 -9.85 -9.24 12.67
N ARG A 97 -9.01 -8.34 13.17
CA ARG A 97 -8.58 -7.15 12.44
C ARG A 97 -7.81 -7.55 11.19
N SER A 98 -8.31 -7.16 10.02
CA SER A 98 -7.66 -7.42 8.73
C SER A 98 -6.55 -6.40 8.44
N ARG A 99 -5.49 -6.88 7.81
CA ARG A 99 -4.38 -6.07 7.27
C ARG A 99 -4.39 -6.03 5.74
N LEU A 100 -5.52 -6.41 5.16
CA LEU A 100 -5.74 -6.43 3.73
C LEU A 100 -5.28 -5.13 3.05
N MET A 101 -4.69 -5.26 1.88
CA MET A 101 -4.36 -4.15 0.99
C MET A 101 -5.35 -4.14 -0.17
N LEU A 102 -5.93 -2.98 -0.41
CA LEU A 102 -6.77 -2.70 -1.58
C LEU A 102 -6.02 -1.79 -2.55
N ASP A 103 -6.16 -2.05 -3.84
CA ASP A 103 -5.73 -1.16 -4.91
C ASP A 103 -6.83 -1.00 -5.97
N ILE A 104 -6.77 0.09 -6.73
CA ILE A 104 -7.68 0.41 -7.82
C ILE A 104 -6.85 0.71 -9.06
N GLY A 105 -6.90 -0.20 -10.04
CA GLY A 105 -6.27 0.00 -11.35
C GLY A 105 -4.77 0.29 -11.31
N GLY A 106 -4.03 -0.27 -10.34
CA GLY A 106 -2.60 -0.02 -10.18
C GLY A 106 -2.25 1.37 -9.66
N PHE A 107 -3.19 2.06 -9.01
CA PHE A 107 -3.00 3.42 -8.50
C PHE A 107 -1.77 3.58 -7.60
N ARG A 108 -1.54 2.64 -6.68
CA ARG A 108 -0.43 2.74 -5.73
C ARG A 108 0.92 2.77 -6.42
N ALA A 109 1.13 1.92 -7.42
CA ALA A 109 2.38 1.88 -8.18
C ALA A 109 2.55 3.14 -9.04
N SER A 110 1.50 3.59 -9.71
CA SER A 110 1.50 4.81 -10.52
C SER A 110 1.78 6.04 -9.68
N HIS A 111 1.06 6.20 -8.57
CA HIS A 111 1.25 7.33 -7.65
C HIS A 111 2.66 7.37 -7.05
N LYS A 112 3.21 6.20 -6.69
CA LYS A 112 4.59 6.10 -6.22
C LYS A 112 5.57 6.56 -7.30
N SER A 113 5.38 6.15 -8.57
CA SER A 113 6.23 6.56 -9.68
C SER A 113 6.19 8.07 -9.92
N GLU A 114 5.02 8.68 -9.86
CA GLU A 114 4.85 10.14 -9.97
C GLU A 114 5.57 10.90 -8.84
N LEU A 115 5.50 10.37 -7.62
CA LEU A 115 6.20 10.93 -6.47
C LEU A 115 7.73 10.79 -6.61
N GLU A 116 8.21 9.67 -7.14
CA GLU A 116 9.63 9.47 -7.42
C GLU A 116 10.13 10.47 -8.47
N GLU A 117 9.38 10.68 -9.55
CA GLU A 117 9.71 11.69 -10.57
C GLU A 117 9.71 13.13 -10.01
N LEU A 118 8.74 13.45 -9.15
CA LEU A 118 8.69 14.73 -8.46
C LEU A 118 9.92 14.93 -7.57
N ALA A 119 10.28 13.91 -6.82
CA ALA A 119 11.45 13.93 -5.93
C ALA A 119 12.77 14.03 -6.71
N GLU A 120 12.90 13.33 -7.85
CA GLU A 120 14.09 13.45 -8.73
C GLU A 120 14.28 14.88 -9.24
N LYS A 121 13.20 15.54 -9.68
CA LYS A 121 13.25 16.95 -10.10
C LYS A 121 13.68 17.87 -8.95
N ALA A 122 13.17 17.65 -7.74
CA ALA A 122 13.55 18.42 -6.56
C ALA A 122 15.01 18.18 -6.15
N VAL A 123 15.48 16.94 -6.27
CA VAL A 123 16.89 16.57 -6.06
C VAL A 123 17.81 17.30 -7.06
N GLU A 124 17.44 17.33 -8.34
CA GLU A 124 18.20 18.07 -9.36
C GLU A 124 18.27 19.58 -9.05
N GLN A 125 17.14 20.16 -8.61
CA GLN A 125 17.11 21.56 -8.19
C GLN A 125 17.99 21.82 -6.98
N ALA A 126 17.96 20.93 -5.97
CA ALA A 126 18.80 21.05 -4.79
C ALA A 126 20.30 20.90 -5.11
N LYS A 127 20.67 20.01 -6.03
CA LYS A 127 22.06 19.83 -6.49
C LYS A 127 22.60 21.03 -7.28
N ASN A 128 21.75 21.71 -8.03
CA ASN A 128 22.12 22.82 -8.89
C ASN A 128 21.92 24.19 -8.21
N GLY A 129 21.29 24.22 -7.04
CA GLY A 129 20.99 25.44 -6.28
C GLY A 129 21.76 25.54 -4.97
N GLU A 130 21.71 26.70 -4.37
CA GLU A 130 22.31 27.00 -3.06
C GLU A 130 21.26 27.09 -1.93
N VAL A 131 19.98 26.84 -2.26
CA VAL A 131 18.85 26.99 -1.34
C VAL A 131 18.07 25.70 -1.19
N PRO A 132 17.52 25.45 0.00
CA PRO A 132 16.63 24.31 0.22
C PRO A 132 15.41 24.34 -0.70
N VAL A 133 14.96 23.15 -1.16
CA VAL A 133 13.81 22.97 -2.05
C VAL A 133 12.64 22.41 -1.22
N PRO A 134 11.65 23.24 -0.86
CA PRO A 134 10.43 22.77 -0.21
C PRO A 134 9.48 22.16 -1.24
N LEU A 135 8.88 21.02 -0.90
CA LEU A 135 7.84 20.38 -1.69
C LEU A 135 6.43 20.74 -1.18
N GLN A 136 5.41 20.28 -1.86
CA GLN A 136 4.03 20.46 -1.43
C GLN A 136 3.71 19.61 -0.20
N PRO A 137 2.64 19.93 0.55
CA PRO A 137 2.15 19.11 1.65
C PRO A 137 1.87 17.67 1.19
N MET A 138 2.29 16.71 1.99
CA MET A 138 2.27 15.29 1.69
C MET A 138 1.86 14.46 2.90
N ASN A 139 1.19 13.33 2.65
CA ASN A 139 0.92 12.33 3.67
C ASN A 139 2.21 11.57 4.09
N PRO A 140 2.19 10.77 5.16
CA PRO A 140 3.39 10.06 5.64
C PRO A 140 4.02 9.12 4.61
N PHE A 141 3.22 8.43 3.78
CA PHE A 141 3.72 7.55 2.73
C PHE A 141 4.44 8.36 1.64
N GLU A 142 3.82 9.41 1.15
CA GLU A 142 4.38 10.31 0.13
C GLU A 142 5.72 10.91 0.59
N ARG A 143 5.76 11.40 1.84
CA ARG A 143 7.00 11.94 2.41
C ARG A 143 8.11 10.89 2.48
N LYS A 144 7.77 9.63 2.82
CA LYS A 144 8.74 8.54 2.84
C LYS A 144 9.35 8.31 1.47
N VAL A 145 8.55 8.28 0.42
CA VAL A 145 9.05 8.11 -0.96
C VAL A 145 10.05 9.20 -1.32
N VAL A 146 9.72 10.46 -1.01
CA VAL A 146 10.62 11.60 -1.26
C VAL A 146 11.92 11.50 -0.47
N HIS A 147 11.86 11.15 0.81
CA HIS A 147 13.06 10.94 1.63
C HIS A 147 13.96 9.81 1.10
N ASP A 148 13.36 8.72 0.63
CA ASP A 148 14.09 7.59 0.07
C ASP A 148 14.83 7.98 -1.24
N VAL A 149 14.20 8.81 -2.08
CA VAL A 149 14.83 9.37 -3.29
C VAL A 149 15.98 10.30 -2.92
N ALA A 150 15.77 11.27 -2.03
CA ALA A 150 16.81 12.20 -1.58
C ALA A 150 18.02 11.45 -1.01
N LYS A 151 17.77 10.42 -0.20
CA LYS A 151 18.80 9.56 0.38
C LYS A 151 19.59 8.79 -0.68
N ARG A 152 18.93 8.24 -1.73
CA ARG A 152 19.61 7.58 -2.86
C ARG A 152 20.62 8.52 -3.55
N HIS A 153 20.32 9.80 -3.57
CA HIS A 153 21.20 10.84 -4.16
C HIS A 153 22.18 11.47 -3.18
N GLY A 154 22.22 10.98 -1.93
CA GLY A 154 23.13 11.48 -0.89
C GLY A 154 22.78 12.87 -0.37
N LEU A 155 21.55 13.34 -0.58
CA LEU A 155 21.07 14.63 -0.08
C LEU A 155 20.37 14.48 1.27
N HIS A 156 20.51 15.50 2.09
CA HIS A 156 19.75 15.63 3.32
C HIS A 156 18.31 16.10 3.04
N SER A 157 17.34 15.53 3.77
CA SER A 157 15.95 15.94 3.66
C SER A 157 15.27 15.88 5.01
N GLU A 158 14.38 16.83 5.29
CA GLU A 158 13.61 16.89 6.53
C GLU A 158 12.12 17.09 6.24
N SER A 159 11.26 16.65 7.17
CA SER A 159 9.83 16.96 7.13
C SER A 159 9.55 18.14 8.01
N ASP A 160 9.04 19.23 7.43
CA ASP A 160 8.67 20.46 8.09
C ASP A 160 7.15 20.67 8.08
N GLY A 161 6.65 21.49 8.99
CA GLY A 161 5.22 21.77 9.16
C GLY A 161 4.49 20.73 10.00
N GLU A 162 3.20 20.97 10.23
CA GLU A 162 2.34 20.15 11.06
C GLU A 162 1.03 19.77 10.33
N GLY A 163 0.49 18.61 10.68
CA GLY A 163 -0.81 18.16 10.18
C GLY A 163 -0.89 18.18 8.65
N LYS A 164 -1.87 18.90 8.12
CA LYS A 164 -2.15 18.97 6.68
C LYS A 164 -1.15 19.81 5.88
N THR A 165 -0.31 20.59 6.56
CA THR A 165 0.73 21.43 5.92
C THR A 165 2.10 20.77 5.90
N ARG A 166 2.22 19.57 6.48
CA ARG A 166 3.50 18.88 6.61
C ARG A 166 4.04 18.43 5.27
N HIS A 167 5.28 18.84 4.96
CA HIS A 167 5.93 18.63 3.67
C HIS A 167 7.40 18.26 3.85
N VAL A 168 8.05 17.85 2.77
CA VAL A 168 9.49 17.56 2.75
C VAL A 168 10.25 18.75 2.20
N VAL A 169 11.40 19.03 2.80
CA VAL A 169 12.40 19.98 2.32
C VAL A 169 13.67 19.22 1.99
N ILE A 170 14.19 19.36 0.78
CA ILE A 170 15.46 18.77 0.35
C ILE A 170 16.53 19.86 0.37
N TYR A 171 17.63 19.57 1.05
CA TYR A 171 18.73 20.52 1.23
C TYR A 171 19.81 20.31 0.19
N PRO A 172 20.44 21.39 -0.32
CA PRO A 172 21.59 21.27 -1.20
C PRO A 172 22.75 20.56 -0.50
N GLN A 173 23.68 20.07 -1.28
CA GLN A 173 24.93 19.50 -0.76
C GLN A 173 25.86 20.64 -0.33
N ASP A 174 26.45 20.55 0.87
CA ASP A 174 27.48 21.47 1.35
C ASP A 174 28.76 21.42 0.49
#